data_dcef70700c4c617da90cbc5da66b3bc5
#
_entry.id   dcef70700c4c617da90cbc5da66b3bc5
#
_cell.length_a   1.000
_cell.length_b   1.000
_cell.length_c   1.000
_cell.angle_alpha   90.00
_cell.angle_beta   90.00
_cell.angle_gamma   90.00
#
_symmetry.space_group_name_H-M   'P 1'
#
loop_
_entity.id
_entity.type
_entity.pdbx_description
1 polymer ?
#
loop_
_entity_poly.entity_id
_entity_poly.type
_entity_poly.pdbx_seq_one_letter_code
_entity_poly.pdbx_strand_id
1 'polypeptide(L)'
;MKRYDLTAHIYDMQYAEEQAAKIEAAMKSVSMEEYGLVLDVGCGTGLLFSYVADNAETTVGIDISRKILLQAKKRAENFPKVRLIWADADHMPLKEKVFSHVFAVTLIQNTPNPVKTLNEIKRVANEDAVIVVTGLKKAFTLEGFEKLLQEAALNIVALQDEGLQCYVAVCTKLSH
;
A
#
# COMPACT_ATOMS: atom_id res chain seq x y z
N MET A 1 -19.31 12.82 -27.20
CA MET A 1 -17.90 12.39 -27.09
C MET A 1 -17.10 13.28 -26.16
N LYS A 2 -16.92 14.59 -26.40
CA LYS A 2 -16.10 15.50 -25.55
C LYS A 2 -16.51 15.61 -24.06
N ARG A 3 -17.76 15.36 -23.70
CA ARG A 3 -18.24 15.49 -22.30
C ARG A 3 -17.91 14.27 -21.44
N TYR A 4 -17.76 13.09 -22.05
CA TYR A 4 -17.32 11.85 -21.37
C TYR A 4 -15.83 11.85 -21.09
N ASP A 5 -15.02 12.40 -22.00
CA ASP A 5 -13.58 12.50 -21.82
C ASP A 5 -13.19 13.46 -20.69
N LEU A 6 -13.97 14.56 -20.53
CA LEU A 6 -13.73 15.55 -19.46
C LEU A 6 -14.08 14.99 -18.08
N THR A 7 -15.19 14.22 -17.98
CA THR A 7 -15.59 13.58 -16.71
C THR A 7 -14.63 12.47 -16.32
N ALA A 8 -14.11 11.68 -17.24
CA ALA A 8 -13.10 10.68 -16.99
C ALA A 8 -11.81 11.31 -16.49
N HIS A 9 -11.34 12.39 -17.10
CA HIS A 9 -10.14 13.08 -16.68
C HIS A 9 -10.26 13.70 -15.28
N ILE A 10 -11.42 14.31 -14.97
CA ILE A 10 -11.69 14.87 -13.63
C ILE A 10 -11.73 13.75 -12.59
N TYR A 11 -12.34 12.61 -12.91
CA TYR A 11 -12.38 11.44 -12.04
C TYR A 11 -10.99 10.88 -11.77
N ASP A 12 -10.15 10.76 -12.79
CA ASP A 12 -8.77 10.30 -12.68
C ASP A 12 -7.92 11.25 -11.82
N MET A 13 -8.12 12.56 -11.96
CA MET A 13 -7.43 13.57 -11.13
C MET A 13 -7.86 13.47 -9.67
N GLN A 14 -9.18 13.44 -9.39
CA GLN A 14 -9.71 13.31 -8.02
C GLN A 14 -9.26 12.00 -7.35
N TYR A 15 -9.21 10.91 -8.11
CA TYR A 15 -8.70 9.63 -7.62
C TYR A 15 -7.21 9.73 -7.25
N ALA A 16 -6.40 10.37 -8.10
CA ALA A 16 -4.97 10.56 -7.83
C ALA A 16 -4.73 11.44 -6.59
N GLU A 17 -5.50 12.53 -6.43
CA GLU A 17 -5.44 13.39 -5.24
C GLU A 17 -5.83 12.64 -3.97
N GLU A 18 -6.88 11.82 -4.02
CA GLU A 18 -7.30 10.99 -2.88
C GLU A 18 -6.23 9.96 -2.50
N GLN A 19 -5.60 9.32 -3.48
CA GLN A 19 -4.51 8.37 -3.21
C GLN A 19 -3.28 9.09 -2.63
N ALA A 20 -2.91 10.27 -3.16
CA ALA A 20 -1.82 11.08 -2.63
C ALA A 20 -2.07 11.46 -1.16
N ALA A 21 -3.26 11.92 -0.82
CA ALA A 21 -3.62 12.28 0.55
C ALA A 21 -3.48 11.11 1.54
N LYS A 22 -3.82 9.88 1.13
CA LYS A 22 -3.64 8.66 1.93
C LYS A 22 -2.16 8.35 2.16
N ILE A 23 -1.36 8.44 1.10
CA ILE A 23 0.09 8.21 1.17
C ILE A 23 0.73 9.26 2.07
N GLU A 24 0.40 10.54 1.89
CA GLU A 24 0.92 11.64 2.72
C GLU A 24 0.54 11.46 4.20
N ALA A 25 -0.69 11.05 4.49
CA ALA A 25 -1.12 10.74 5.84
C ALA A 25 -0.28 9.59 6.45
N ALA A 26 -0.03 8.52 5.68
CA ALA A 26 0.83 7.43 6.10
C ALA A 26 2.25 7.90 6.37
N MET A 27 2.83 8.69 5.47
CA MET A 27 4.22 9.18 5.56
C MET A 27 4.46 10.09 6.76
N LYS A 28 3.42 10.79 7.27
CA LYS A 28 3.53 11.57 8.52
C LYS A 28 3.82 10.72 9.76
N SER A 29 3.43 9.45 9.74
CA SER A 29 3.59 8.51 10.86
C SER A 29 4.68 7.45 10.62
N VAL A 30 5.34 7.50 9.46
CA VAL A 30 6.46 6.62 9.11
C VAL A 30 7.74 7.45 9.16
N SER A 31 8.77 6.94 9.85
CA SER A 31 10.08 7.59 9.87
C SER A 31 10.65 7.68 8.45
N MET A 32 11.18 8.85 8.09
CA MET A 32 11.81 9.12 6.79
C MET A 32 13.31 8.78 6.78
N GLU A 33 13.80 8.13 7.83
CA GLU A 33 15.16 7.60 7.85
C GLU A 33 15.30 6.43 6.87
N GLU A 34 16.53 6.05 6.54
CA GLU A 34 16.83 5.08 5.48
C GLU A 34 15.88 3.87 5.46
N TYR A 35 15.12 3.75 4.39
CA TYR A 35 14.34 2.55 4.14
C TYR A 35 15.24 1.48 3.53
N GLY A 36 15.24 0.29 4.10
CA GLY A 36 15.83 -0.87 3.45
C GLY A 36 15.02 -1.28 2.21
N LEU A 37 14.55 -2.52 2.16
CA LEU A 37 13.67 -2.99 1.10
C LEU A 37 12.21 -2.58 1.37
N VAL A 38 11.61 -1.88 0.41
CA VAL A 38 10.22 -1.42 0.46
C VAL A 38 9.35 -2.26 -0.46
N LEU A 39 8.17 -2.65 0.01
CA LEU A 39 7.16 -3.36 -0.78
C LEU A 39 5.88 -2.53 -0.88
N ASP A 40 5.39 -2.35 -2.10
CA ASP A 40 4.09 -1.75 -2.42
C ASP A 40 3.16 -2.85 -2.94
N VAL A 41 2.23 -3.30 -2.10
CA VAL A 41 1.30 -4.40 -2.39
C VAL A 41 0.02 -3.85 -3.00
N GLY A 42 -0.27 -4.25 -4.23
CA GLY A 42 -1.32 -3.63 -5.03
C GLY A 42 -0.89 -2.24 -5.49
N CYS A 43 0.32 -2.12 -6.04
CA CYS A 43 0.95 -0.83 -6.35
C CYS A 43 0.19 0.02 -7.37
N GLY A 44 -0.79 -0.55 -8.06
CA GLY A 44 -1.56 0.16 -9.06
C GLY A 44 -0.67 0.80 -10.12
N THR A 45 -0.84 2.09 -10.36
CA THR A 45 -0.02 2.87 -11.31
C THR A 45 1.31 3.36 -10.72
N GLY A 46 1.66 2.95 -9.47
CA GLY A 46 2.92 3.27 -8.82
C GLY A 46 3.00 4.67 -8.21
N LEU A 47 1.89 5.20 -7.70
CA LEU A 47 1.89 6.54 -7.07
C LEU A 47 2.80 6.63 -5.85
N LEU A 48 2.95 5.54 -5.09
CA LEU A 48 3.82 5.48 -3.91
C LEU A 48 5.30 5.68 -4.25
N PHE A 49 5.74 5.32 -5.46
CA PHE A 49 7.17 5.33 -5.82
C PHE A 49 7.83 6.69 -5.59
N SER A 50 7.13 7.79 -5.91
CA SER A 50 7.62 9.15 -5.71
C SER A 50 7.81 9.56 -4.25
N TYR A 51 7.25 8.81 -3.31
CA TYR A 51 7.37 9.08 -1.87
C TYR A 51 8.47 8.27 -1.19
N VAL A 52 8.79 7.09 -1.73
CA VAL A 52 9.67 6.13 -1.02
C VAL A 52 10.92 5.75 -1.80
N ALA A 53 10.94 5.84 -3.14
CA ALA A 53 12.00 5.24 -3.96
C ALA A 53 13.38 5.87 -3.73
N ASP A 54 13.44 7.17 -3.44
CA ASP A 54 14.73 7.87 -3.24
C ASP A 54 15.42 7.43 -1.94
N ASN A 55 14.63 7.15 -0.90
CA ASN A 55 15.12 6.75 0.42
C ASN A 55 15.25 5.22 0.59
N ALA A 56 14.71 4.45 -0.36
CA ALA A 56 14.77 2.98 -0.32
C ALA A 56 16.05 2.45 -0.97
N GLU A 57 16.55 1.33 -0.47
CA GLU A 57 17.56 0.52 -1.16
C GLU A 57 16.98 -0.05 -2.47
N THR A 58 15.78 -0.61 -2.38
CA THR A 58 14.99 -1.06 -3.52
C THR A 58 13.52 -0.99 -3.15
N THR A 59 12.68 -0.52 -4.08
CA THR A 59 11.22 -0.57 -3.97
C THR A 59 10.68 -1.63 -4.91
N VAL A 60 9.90 -2.57 -4.38
CA VAL A 60 9.21 -3.60 -5.16
C VAL A 60 7.72 -3.27 -5.20
N GLY A 61 7.16 -3.07 -6.39
CA GLY A 61 5.72 -2.93 -6.60
C GLY A 61 5.13 -4.23 -7.13
N ILE A 62 4.06 -4.71 -6.53
CA ILE A 62 3.30 -5.86 -7.04
C ILE A 62 1.86 -5.48 -7.35
N ASP A 63 1.30 -6.04 -8.41
CA ASP A 63 -0.11 -5.92 -8.74
C ASP A 63 -0.57 -7.15 -9.54
N ILE A 64 -1.85 -7.52 -9.38
CA ILE A 64 -2.46 -8.63 -10.11
C ILE A 64 -2.84 -8.24 -11.54
N SER A 65 -2.97 -6.96 -11.83
CA SER A 65 -3.36 -6.44 -13.14
C SER A 65 -2.15 -6.10 -14.01
N ARG A 66 -1.88 -6.94 -15.00
CA ARG A 66 -0.82 -6.68 -15.99
C ARG A 66 -0.99 -5.33 -16.71
N LYS A 67 -2.25 -4.94 -16.98
CA LYS A 67 -2.57 -3.68 -17.66
C LYS A 67 -2.18 -2.47 -16.81
N ILE A 68 -2.43 -2.54 -15.50
CA ILE A 68 -2.07 -1.48 -14.55
C ILE A 68 -0.56 -1.44 -14.36
N LEU A 69 0.11 -2.59 -14.26
CA LEU A 69 1.57 -2.67 -14.16
C LEU A 69 2.30 -2.05 -15.37
N LEU A 70 1.70 -2.05 -16.56
CA LEU A 70 2.28 -1.35 -17.71
C LEU A 70 2.31 0.17 -17.51
N GLN A 71 1.34 0.74 -16.78
CA GLN A 71 1.35 2.16 -16.40
C GLN A 71 2.36 2.41 -15.27
N ALA A 72 2.41 1.53 -14.26
CA ALA A 72 3.43 1.59 -13.21
C ALA A 72 4.85 1.51 -13.80
N LYS A 73 5.07 0.71 -14.83
CA LYS A 73 6.36 0.60 -15.53
C LYS A 73 6.81 1.92 -16.13
N LYS A 74 5.91 2.65 -16.80
CA LYS A 74 6.23 3.98 -17.34
C LYS A 74 6.63 4.96 -16.22
N ARG A 75 5.94 4.91 -15.08
CA ARG A 75 6.31 5.75 -13.93
C ARG A 75 7.64 5.33 -13.33
N ALA A 76 7.90 4.03 -13.24
CA ALA A 76 9.14 3.46 -12.70
C ALA A 76 10.39 3.82 -13.52
N GLU A 77 10.26 4.25 -14.77
CA GLU A 77 11.37 4.75 -15.60
C GLU A 77 12.10 5.93 -14.92
N ASN A 78 11.40 6.71 -14.09
CA ASN A 78 11.98 7.81 -13.32
C ASN A 78 12.63 7.36 -12.00
N PHE A 79 12.51 6.08 -11.62
CA PHE A 79 12.97 5.54 -10.35
C PHE A 79 13.79 4.27 -10.56
N PRO A 80 15.12 4.37 -10.75
CA PRO A 80 15.98 3.23 -11.13
C PRO A 80 16.02 2.10 -10.11
N LYS A 81 15.64 2.38 -8.86
CA LYS A 81 15.56 1.38 -7.77
C LYS A 81 14.21 0.66 -7.70
N VAL A 82 13.24 0.99 -8.55
CA VAL A 82 11.92 0.33 -8.55
C VAL A 82 11.97 -0.95 -9.38
N ARG A 83 11.37 -2.01 -8.85
CA ARG A 83 11.16 -3.30 -9.53
C ARG A 83 9.68 -3.64 -9.49
N LEU A 84 9.15 -4.21 -10.57
CA LEU A 84 7.75 -4.58 -10.69
C LEU A 84 7.59 -6.08 -10.85
N ILE A 85 6.62 -6.64 -10.14
CA ILE A 85 6.29 -8.07 -10.20
C ILE A 85 4.79 -8.21 -10.43
N TRP A 86 4.43 -8.99 -11.42
CA TRP A 86 3.05 -9.40 -11.61
C TRP A 86 2.74 -10.58 -10.68
N ALA A 87 1.96 -10.34 -9.64
CA ALA A 87 1.65 -11.34 -8.62
C ALA A 87 0.32 -11.06 -7.93
N ASP A 88 -0.23 -12.11 -7.33
CA ASP A 88 -1.36 -12.05 -6.41
C ASP A 88 -0.85 -11.70 -5.00
N ALA A 89 -1.49 -10.73 -4.35
CA ALA A 89 -1.17 -10.32 -2.98
C ALA A 89 -1.38 -11.44 -1.94
N ASP A 90 -2.22 -12.42 -2.25
CA ASP A 90 -2.47 -13.59 -1.39
C ASP A 90 -1.40 -14.70 -1.51
N HIS A 91 -0.50 -14.59 -2.52
CA HIS A 91 0.56 -15.58 -2.81
C HIS A 91 1.73 -14.88 -3.50
N MET A 92 2.48 -14.10 -2.76
CA MET A 92 3.60 -13.33 -3.30
C MET A 92 4.84 -14.22 -3.54
N PRO A 93 5.45 -14.18 -4.73
CA PRO A 93 6.68 -14.96 -5.03
C PRO A 93 7.91 -14.27 -4.42
N LEU A 94 7.83 -13.95 -3.13
CA LEU A 94 8.83 -13.21 -2.38
C LEU A 94 9.26 -14.04 -1.15
N LYS A 95 10.53 -13.89 -0.77
CA LYS A 95 11.07 -14.51 0.45
C LYS A 95 10.41 -13.90 1.69
N GLU A 96 10.31 -14.70 2.73
CA GLU A 96 9.85 -14.24 4.04
C GLU A 96 10.87 -13.32 4.72
N LYS A 97 10.39 -12.42 5.58
CA LYS A 97 11.20 -11.57 6.47
C LYS A 97 12.24 -10.69 5.76
N VAL A 98 11.88 -10.15 4.60
CA VAL A 98 12.82 -9.39 3.75
C VAL A 98 12.56 -7.89 3.80
N PHE A 99 11.30 -7.47 3.80
CA PHE A 99 10.94 -6.06 3.65
C PHE A 99 10.91 -5.33 4.99
N SER A 100 11.58 -4.19 5.07
CA SER A 100 11.57 -3.30 6.23
C SER A 100 10.31 -2.43 6.28
N HIS A 101 9.75 -2.10 5.11
CA HIS A 101 8.52 -1.32 4.98
C HIS A 101 7.59 -1.99 3.97
N VAL A 102 6.33 -2.14 4.34
CA VAL A 102 5.30 -2.71 3.46
C VAL A 102 4.10 -1.79 3.44
N PHE A 103 3.69 -1.38 2.25
CA PHE A 103 2.53 -0.53 2.03
C PHE A 103 1.43 -1.33 1.32
N ALA A 104 0.21 -1.24 1.83
CA ALA A 104 -1.01 -1.81 1.26
C ALA A 104 -2.09 -0.72 1.18
N VAL A 105 -1.88 0.21 0.23
CA VAL A 105 -2.75 1.38 0.05
C VAL A 105 -3.90 1.04 -0.89
N THR A 106 -5.14 1.17 -0.40
CA THR A 106 -6.37 0.90 -1.16
C THR A 106 -6.44 -0.55 -1.69
N LEU A 107 -5.89 -1.51 -0.94
CA LEU A 107 -5.81 -2.91 -1.33
C LEU A 107 -6.88 -3.78 -0.66
N ILE A 108 -6.91 -3.82 0.69
CA ILE A 108 -7.58 -4.90 1.46
C ILE A 108 -9.08 -4.99 1.23
N GLN A 109 -9.78 -3.90 0.93
CA GLN A 109 -11.20 -3.91 0.58
C GLN A 109 -11.49 -4.55 -0.78
N ASN A 110 -10.48 -4.76 -1.60
CA ASN A 110 -10.58 -5.36 -2.95
C ASN A 110 -10.13 -6.82 -2.97
N THR A 111 -9.66 -7.36 -1.84
CA THR A 111 -9.22 -8.77 -1.74
C THR A 111 -10.36 -9.67 -1.26
N PRO A 112 -10.46 -10.90 -1.76
CA PRO A 112 -11.51 -11.84 -1.34
C PRO A 112 -11.41 -12.22 0.15
N ASN A 113 -10.18 -12.28 0.68
CA ASN A 113 -9.90 -12.62 2.07
C ASN A 113 -8.84 -11.67 2.65
N PRO A 114 -9.23 -10.53 3.22
CA PRO A 114 -8.29 -9.54 3.77
C PRO A 114 -7.32 -10.11 4.82
N VAL A 115 -7.78 -11.03 5.67
CA VAL A 115 -6.91 -11.66 6.69
C VAL A 115 -5.79 -12.47 6.03
N LYS A 116 -6.11 -13.21 4.95
CA LYS A 116 -5.10 -13.97 4.20
C LYS A 116 -4.07 -13.06 3.57
N THR A 117 -4.52 -11.98 2.93
CA THR A 117 -3.63 -10.96 2.34
C THR A 117 -2.71 -10.34 3.39
N LEU A 118 -3.25 -9.98 4.55
CA LEU A 118 -2.47 -9.41 5.67
C LEU A 118 -1.46 -10.42 6.25
N ASN A 119 -1.82 -11.70 6.32
CA ASN A 119 -0.88 -12.75 6.74
C ASN A 119 0.27 -12.93 5.74
N GLU A 120 0.00 -12.82 4.46
CA GLU A 120 1.05 -12.87 3.41
C GLU A 120 1.94 -11.62 3.46
N ILE A 121 1.38 -10.44 3.70
CA ILE A 121 2.13 -9.19 3.97
C ILE A 121 3.06 -9.39 5.17
N LYS A 122 2.56 -9.95 6.29
CA LYS A 122 3.39 -10.25 7.47
C LYS A 122 4.50 -11.26 7.16
N ARG A 123 4.23 -12.26 6.34
CA ARG A 123 5.24 -13.26 5.98
C ARG A 123 6.45 -12.62 5.32
N VAL A 124 6.25 -11.70 4.39
CA VAL A 124 7.33 -11.06 3.63
C VAL A 124 8.00 -9.91 4.39
N ALA A 125 7.29 -9.28 5.33
CA ALA A 125 7.82 -8.23 6.21
C ALA A 125 8.84 -8.82 7.20
N ASN A 126 9.92 -8.10 7.50
CA ASN A 126 10.87 -8.49 8.56
C ASN A 126 10.24 -8.31 9.96
N GLU A 127 10.95 -8.68 11.03
CA GLU A 127 10.36 -8.66 12.38
C GLU A 127 10.07 -7.24 12.86
N ASP A 128 10.92 -6.27 12.52
CA ASP A 128 10.80 -4.87 12.92
C ASP A 128 10.12 -4.01 11.85
N ALA A 129 9.47 -4.65 10.85
CA ALA A 129 8.90 -3.93 9.73
C ALA A 129 7.79 -2.97 10.13
N VAL A 130 7.78 -1.83 9.46
CA VAL A 130 6.64 -0.91 9.44
C VAL A 130 5.68 -1.34 8.33
N ILE A 131 4.43 -1.58 8.70
CA ILE A 131 3.37 -2.04 7.78
C ILE A 131 2.28 -0.98 7.74
N VAL A 132 2.06 -0.37 6.58
CA VAL A 132 1.00 0.61 6.35
C VAL A 132 -0.17 -0.07 5.65
N VAL A 133 -1.36 0.02 6.24
CA VAL A 133 -2.59 -0.53 5.67
C VAL A 133 -3.66 0.55 5.63
N THR A 134 -4.36 0.68 4.51
CA THR A 134 -5.53 1.57 4.43
C THR A 134 -6.81 0.78 4.23
N GLY A 135 -7.89 1.21 4.90
CA GLY A 135 -9.23 0.66 4.75
C GLY A 135 -10.24 1.74 4.39
N LEU A 136 -10.98 1.58 3.28
CA LEU A 136 -12.01 2.56 2.89
C LEU A 136 -13.17 2.59 3.89
N LYS A 137 -13.59 3.78 4.32
CA LYS A 137 -14.74 4.00 5.23
C LYS A 137 -16.07 3.48 4.63
N LYS A 138 -16.14 3.34 3.30
CA LYS A 138 -17.29 2.69 2.62
C LYS A 138 -17.34 1.17 2.82
N ALA A 139 -16.18 0.54 3.06
CA ALA A 139 -16.05 -0.91 3.19
C ALA A 139 -15.94 -1.36 4.64
N PHE A 140 -15.41 -0.52 5.53
CA PHE A 140 -15.16 -0.84 6.93
C PHE A 140 -15.70 0.24 7.86
N THR A 141 -16.23 -0.17 9.00
CA THR A 141 -16.30 0.70 10.18
C THR A 141 -14.93 0.78 10.82
N LEU A 142 -14.66 1.78 11.68
CA LEU A 142 -13.38 1.87 12.39
C LEU A 142 -13.12 0.60 13.21
N GLU A 143 -14.08 0.19 14.03
CA GLU A 143 -13.99 -1.03 14.85
C GLU A 143 -13.75 -2.29 13.99
N GLY A 144 -14.45 -2.42 12.85
CA GLY A 144 -14.26 -3.53 11.91
C GLY A 144 -12.87 -3.56 11.27
N PHE A 145 -12.31 -2.38 10.96
CA PHE A 145 -10.97 -2.26 10.43
C PHE A 145 -9.90 -2.60 11.47
N GLU A 146 -10.03 -2.08 12.70
CA GLU A 146 -9.13 -2.40 13.82
C GLU A 146 -9.16 -3.90 14.15
N LYS A 147 -10.36 -4.49 14.22
CA LYS A 147 -10.53 -5.92 14.46
C LYS A 147 -9.86 -6.78 13.38
N LEU A 148 -10.00 -6.39 12.11
CA LEU A 148 -9.35 -7.07 10.98
C LEU A 148 -7.82 -7.09 11.16
N LEU A 149 -7.21 -5.95 11.53
CA LEU A 149 -5.77 -5.85 11.76
C LEU A 149 -5.33 -6.70 12.96
N GLN A 150 -6.12 -6.72 14.04
CA GLN A 150 -5.87 -7.55 15.21
C GLN A 150 -5.98 -9.05 14.89
N GLU A 151 -6.98 -9.47 14.12
CA GLU A 151 -7.13 -10.86 13.64
C GLU A 151 -5.92 -11.31 12.82
N ALA A 152 -5.31 -10.39 12.08
CA ALA A 152 -4.05 -10.64 11.36
C ALA A 152 -2.82 -10.54 12.27
N ALA A 153 -2.96 -10.40 13.60
CA ALA A 153 -1.88 -10.21 14.55
C ALA A 153 -0.94 -9.05 14.17
N LEU A 154 -1.53 -7.91 13.82
CA LEU A 154 -0.86 -6.63 13.63
C LEU A 154 -1.16 -5.71 14.82
N ASN A 155 -0.13 -5.04 15.32
CA ASN A 155 -0.25 -4.03 16.37
C ASN A 155 -0.32 -2.65 15.72
N ILE A 156 -1.42 -1.90 15.96
CA ILE A 156 -1.59 -0.55 15.43
C ILE A 156 -0.79 0.42 16.30
N VAL A 157 0.21 1.08 15.73
CA VAL A 157 1.03 2.08 16.42
C VAL A 157 0.59 3.51 16.12
N ALA A 158 -0.07 3.73 14.98
CA ALA A 158 -0.72 4.99 14.64
C ALA A 158 -1.93 4.73 13.74
N LEU A 159 -2.96 5.55 13.91
CA LEU A 159 -4.15 5.52 13.06
C LEU A 159 -4.59 6.93 12.75
N GLN A 160 -4.83 7.21 11.47
CA GLN A 160 -5.32 8.50 10.98
C GLN A 160 -6.56 8.29 10.12
N ASP A 161 -7.55 9.15 10.29
CA ASP A 161 -8.80 9.10 9.52
C ASP A 161 -9.41 10.50 9.29
N GLU A 162 -8.84 11.52 9.91
CA GLU A 162 -9.36 12.88 9.88
C GLU A 162 -9.19 13.50 8.49
N GLY A 163 -10.28 13.96 7.90
CA GLY A 163 -10.28 14.53 6.55
C GLY A 163 -10.11 13.54 5.40
N LEU A 164 -10.02 12.23 5.70
CA LEU A 164 -9.82 11.16 4.72
C LEU A 164 -11.08 10.32 4.49
N GLN A 165 -11.22 9.75 3.28
CA GLN A 165 -12.25 8.76 2.96
C GLN A 165 -11.86 7.32 3.39
N CYS A 166 -10.75 7.19 4.09
CA CYS A 166 -10.22 5.91 4.58
C CYS A 166 -9.61 6.06 5.97
N TYR A 167 -9.43 4.94 6.64
CA TYR A 167 -8.53 4.78 7.77
C TYR A 167 -7.13 4.50 7.23
N VAL A 168 -6.12 5.09 7.83
CA VAL A 168 -4.69 4.85 7.53
C VAL A 168 -4.05 4.34 8.82
N ALA A 169 -3.71 3.07 8.86
CA ALA A 169 -3.05 2.46 10.00
C ALA A 169 -1.57 2.22 9.70
N VAL A 170 -0.72 2.60 10.63
CA VAL A 170 0.68 2.20 10.69
C VAL A 170 0.80 1.12 11.75
N CYS A 171 1.31 -0.03 11.36
CA CYS A 171 1.34 -1.23 12.18
C CYS A 171 2.75 -1.79 12.29
N THR A 172 2.96 -2.57 13.34
CA THR A 172 4.10 -3.49 13.51
C THR A 172 3.58 -4.91 13.70
N LYS A 173 4.43 -5.91 13.58
CA LYS A 173 4.07 -7.26 14.02
C LYS A 173 3.87 -7.29 15.53
N LEU A 174 2.92 -8.09 16.02
CA LEU A 174 2.87 -8.41 17.43
C LEU A 174 4.12 -9.24 17.80
N SER A 175 4.89 -8.75 18.76
CA SER A 175 5.98 -9.55 19.36
C SER A 175 5.37 -10.73 20.11
N HIS A 176 5.87 -11.92 19.87
CA HIS A 176 5.51 -13.12 20.64
C HIS A 176 6.25 -13.16 21.94
#